data_1c84e56082fb9d6e1e6dee55fa0c61ab
#
_entry.id   1c84e56082fb9d6e1e6dee55fa0c61ab
#
_cell.length_a   1.000
_cell.length_b   1.000
_cell.length_c   1.000
_cell.angle_alpha   90.00
_cell.angle_beta   90.00
_cell.angle_gamma   90.00
#
_symmetry.space_group_name_H-M   'P 1'
#
loop_
_entity.id
_entity.type
_entity.pdbx_description
1 polymer ?
#
loop_
_entity_poly.entity_id
_entity_poly.type
_entity_poly.pdbx_seq_one_letter_code
_entity_poly.pdbx_strand_id
1 'polypeptide(L)'
;MKKLITLLFLITFFTSCIPTKIAPRFKNQDYKVMQAKKFKRKLPRETSFIFKDPKNADEFYYFINTKLSLQHKSVGYNSPFQLDGETFYLTYREVNIEDKTLNIGLAAIDLVLNEKAGFTVFDDNYSSRKGHWYILLTVYDEEIKNCLLKNYPKRKKVLEYLKTLKKEYLETHNYEELLLTKKS
;
A
#
# COMPACT_ATOMS: atom_id res chain seq x y z
N MET A 1 2.31 -37.74 39.81
CA MET A 1 1.31 -36.67 39.61
C MET A 1 1.94 -35.29 39.53
N LYS A 2 2.82 -34.85 40.45
CA LYS A 2 3.45 -33.51 40.41
C LYS A 2 4.22 -33.22 39.10
N LYS A 3 5.00 -34.17 38.58
CA LYS A 3 5.74 -34.00 37.29
C LYS A 3 4.83 -33.85 36.07
N LEU A 4 3.66 -34.47 36.06
CA LEU A 4 2.69 -34.39 34.99
C LEU A 4 2.01 -32.99 34.95
N ILE A 5 1.70 -32.43 36.13
CA ILE A 5 1.13 -31.08 36.28
C ILE A 5 2.13 -30.03 35.84
N THR A 6 3.41 -30.18 36.19
CA THR A 6 4.48 -29.26 35.78
C THR A 6 4.67 -29.28 34.26
N LEU A 7 4.60 -30.47 33.63
CA LEU A 7 4.69 -30.59 32.16
C LEU A 7 3.48 -29.95 31.47
N LEU A 8 2.28 -30.13 32.01
CA LEU A 8 1.06 -29.51 31.47
C LEU A 8 1.13 -27.98 31.58
N PHE A 9 1.66 -27.46 32.71
CA PHE A 9 1.83 -26.00 32.88
C PHE A 9 2.88 -25.42 31.94
N LEU A 10 3.94 -26.18 31.62
CA LEU A 10 4.95 -25.72 30.64
C LEU A 10 4.36 -25.60 29.22
N ILE A 11 3.49 -26.53 28.82
CA ILE A 11 2.87 -26.55 27.49
C ILE A 11 1.96 -25.35 27.29
N THR A 12 1.28 -24.84 28.33
CA THR A 12 0.39 -23.68 28.24
C THR A 12 1.12 -22.35 27.95
N PHE A 13 2.41 -22.24 28.28
CA PHE A 13 3.21 -21.06 27.96
C PHE A 13 3.59 -20.93 26.45
N PHE A 14 3.56 -22.04 25.71
CA PHE A 14 3.91 -22.02 24.27
C PHE A 14 2.73 -21.71 23.35
N THR A 15 1.50 -21.56 23.86
CA THR A 15 0.33 -21.19 23.08
C THR A 15 0.14 -19.66 22.93
N SER A 16 1.18 -18.87 23.26
CA SER A 16 1.14 -17.43 23.00
C SER A 16 1.08 -17.16 21.51
N CYS A 17 -0.04 -16.63 21.01
CA CYS A 17 -0.15 -16.12 19.66
C CYS A 17 0.86 -15.00 19.46
N ILE A 18 1.98 -15.28 18.77
CA ILE A 18 2.94 -14.26 18.35
C ILE A 18 2.34 -13.57 17.13
N PRO A 19 1.97 -12.28 17.20
CA PRO A 19 1.50 -11.54 16.04
C PRO A 19 2.66 -11.43 15.05
N THR A 20 2.58 -12.11 13.92
CA THR A 20 3.67 -12.24 12.96
C THR A 20 3.86 -11.02 12.09
N LYS A 21 2.87 -10.13 11.99
CA LYS A 21 2.96 -8.83 11.31
C LYS A 21 1.88 -7.87 11.79
N ILE A 22 2.32 -6.73 12.28
CA ILE A 22 1.45 -5.59 12.58
C ILE A 22 1.55 -4.64 11.39
N ALA A 23 0.40 -4.19 10.86
CA ALA A 23 0.37 -3.17 9.82
C ALA A 23 1.17 -1.94 10.27
N PRO A 24 2.00 -1.34 9.38
CA PRO A 24 2.77 -0.16 9.74
C PRO A 24 1.87 0.96 10.23
N ARG A 25 2.12 1.46 11.43
CA ARG A 25 1.37 2.59 11.99
C ARG A 25 2.09 3.88 11.65
N PHE A 26 1.35 4.83 11.07
CA PHE A 26 1.82 6.19 10.84
C PHE A 26 1.45 7.07 12.05
N LYS A 27 1.96 6.78 13.23
CA LYS A 27 1.64 7.45 14.52
C LYS A 27 0.90 8.80 14.34
N ASN A 28 1.63 9.92 14.23
CA ASN A 28 1.07 11.27 14.07
C ASN A 28 1.20 11.81 12.63
N GLN A 29 1.54 10.95 11.67
CA GLN A 29 1.73 11.33 10.27
C GLN A 29 0.84 10.48 9.38
N ASP A 30 0.23 11.09 8.40
CA ASP A 30 -0.63 10.46 7.42
C ASP A 30 0.14 9.92 6.19
N TYR A 31 1.47 10.08 6.17
CA TYR A 31 2.38 9.53 5.17
C TYR A 31 3.77 9.26 5.76
N LYS A 32 4.60 8.50 5.05
CA LYS A 32 6.03 8.28 5.33
C LYS A 32 6.85 8.39 4.06
N VAL A 33 8.10 8.89 4.22
CA VAL A 33 9.10 8.84 3.14
C VAL A 33 10.24 7.94 3.58
N MET A 34 10.34 6.78 2.96
CA MET A 34 11.33 5.76 3.32
C MET A 34 11.61 4.80 2.16
N GLN A 35 12.66 3.99 2.28
CA GLN A 35 12.88 2.91 1.33
C GLN A 35 11.71 1.91 1.35
N ALA A 36 11.13 1.61 0.19
CA ALA A 36 10.00 0.70 0.05
C ALA A 36 10.32 -0.71 0.62
N LYS A 37 11.54 -1.20 0.44
CA LYS A 37 11.99 -2.48 1.01
C LYS A 37 11.92 -2.54 2.54
N LYS A 38 12.09 -1.41 3.23
CA LYS A 38 11.93 -1.33 4.70
C LYS A 38 10.47 -1.38 5.11
N PHE A 39 9.57 -0.94 4.22
CA PHE A 39 8.12 -1.00 4.44
C PHE A 39 7.60 -2.43 4.22
N LYS A 40 7.95 -3.08 3.08
CA LYS A 40 7.64 -4.48 2.79
C LYS A 40 8.85 -5.14 2.11
N ARG A 41 9.35 -6.25 2.67
CA ARG A 41 10.61 -6.89 2.29
C ARG A 41 10.76 -7.21 0.79
N LYS A 42 9.65 -7.52 0.11
CA LYS A 42 9.63 -7.87 -1.33
C LYS A 42 9.69 -6.65 -2.27
N LEU A 43 9.61 -5.43 -1.75
CA LEU A 43 9.63 -4.21 -2.53
C LEU A 43 11.07 -3.78 -2.87
N PRO A 44 11.27 -2.96 -3.91
CA PRO A 44 12.59 -2.47 -4.30
C PRO A 44 13.21 -1.55 -3.24
N ARG A 45 14.52 -1.26 -3.38
CA ARG A 45 15.25 -0.37 -2.45
C ARG A 45 15.08 1.12 -2.78
N GLU A 46 14.03 1.48 -3.49
CA GLU A 46 13.73 2.86 -3.87
C GLU A 46 13.14 3.63 -2.69
N THR A 47 13.48 4.92 -2.59
CA THR A 47 12.82 5.81 -1.63
C THR A 47 11.47 6.21 -2.19
N SER A 48 10.40 5.96 -1.42
CA SER A 48 9.03 6.21 -1.83
C SER A 48 8.28 7.03 -0.77
N PHE A 49 7.31 7.81 -1.23
CA PHE A 49 6.28 8.45 -0.42
C PHE A 49 5.14 7.45 -0.25
N ILE A 50 4.80 7.10 0.99
CA ILE A 50 3.90 6.00 1.32
C ILE A 50 2.74 6.54 2.14
N PHE A 51 1.51 6.24 1.77
CA PHE A 51 0.32 6.59 2.55
C PHE A 51 -0.71 5.46 2.53
N LYS A 52 -1.63 5.48 3.50
CA LYS A 52 -2.73 4.50 3.58
C LYS A 52 -3.77 4.84 2.53
N ASP A 53 -4.21 3.81 1.81
CA ASP A 53 -5.29 3.91 0.83
C ASP A 53 -6.58 3.30 1.39
N PRO A 54 -7.59 4.12 1.71
CA PRO A 54 -8.90 3.66 2.17
C PRO A 54 -9.87 3.32 1.04
N LYS A 55 -9.51 3.62 -0.21
CA LYS A 55 -10.38 3.46 -1.38
C LYS A 55 -10.33 2.06 -1.97
N ASN A 56 -11.18 1.76 -2.93
CA ASN A 56 -11.22 0.47 -3.62
C ASN A 56 -10.03 0.25 -4.54
N ALA A 57 -9.92 -0.97 -5.07
CA ALA A 57 -8.91 -1.31 -6.07
C ALA A 57 -9.09 -0.42 -7.31
N ASP A 58 -7.97 -0.13 -7.98
CA ASP A 58 -7.91 0.67 -9.21
C ASP A 58 -8.34 2.15 -9.11
N GLU A 59 -8.84 2.59 -7.94
CA GLU A 59 -9.23 3.99 -7.75
C GLU A 59 -8.05 4.95 -7.99
N PHE A 60 -6.86 4.59 -7.53
CA PHE A 60 -5.66 5.39 -7.75
C PHE A 60 -5.23 5.39 -9.23
N TYR A 61 -5.47 4.29 -9.96
CA TYR A 61 -5.23 4.21 -11.40
C TYR A 61 -6.10 5.23 -12.15
N TYR A 62 -7.41 5.23 -11.91
CA TYR A 62 -8.33 6.17 -12.56
C TYR A 62 -8.03 7.61 -12.20
N PHE A 63 -7.70 7.88 -10.95
CA PHE A 63 -7.30 9.21 -10.49
C PHE A 63 -6.06 9.72 -11.25
N ILE A 64 -4.96 8.94 -11.29
CA ILE A 64 -3.72 9.33 -11.98
C ILE A 64 -3.94 9.47 -13.48
N ASN A 65 -4.67 8.52 -14.09
CA ASN A 65 -4.99 8.60 -15.51
C ASN A 65 -5.68 9.92 -15.87
N THR A 66 -6.69 10.31 -15.11
CA THR A 66 -7.46 11.54 -15.32
C THR A 66 -6.64 12.78 -14.96
N LYS A 67 -6.02 12.80 -13.79
CA LYS A 67 -5.21 13.92 -13.29
C LYS A 67 -4.08 14.31 -14.23
N LEU A 68 -3.38 13.33 -14.78
CA LEU A 68 -2.25 13.55 -15.68
C LEU A 68 -2.63 13.49 -17.17
N SER A 69 -3.91 13.21 -17.49
CA SER A 69 -4.43 13.10 -18.87
C SER A 69 -3.69 12.04 -19.71
N LEU A 70 -3.44 10.87 -19.13
CA LEU A 70 -2.57 9.86 -19.72
C LEU A 70 -3.24 9.02 -20.81
N GLN A 71 -4.57 9.10 -20.98
CA GLN A 71 -5.31 8.30 -21.97
C GLN A 71 -5.02 6.79 -21.86
N HIS A 72 -4.92 6.31 -20.62
CA HIS A 72 -4.56 4.92 -20.28
C HIS A 72 -3.15 4.48 -20.75
N LYS A 73 -2.27 5.42 -21.10
CA LYS A 73 -0.88 5.12 -21.48
C LYS A 73 0.06 5.36 -20.29
N SER A 74 0.94 4.42 -20.01
CA SER A 74 1.95 4.51 -18.94
C SER A 74 1.37 4.88 -17.56
N VAL A 75 0.12 4.54 -17.29
CA VAL A 75 -0.48 4.77 -15.98
C VAL A 75 0.18 3.84 -14.96
N GLY A 76 0.75 4.42 -13.90
CA GLY A 76 1.37 3.65 -12.83
C GLY A 76 2.85 3.31 -13.00
N TYR A 77 3.40 3.50 -14.20
CA TYR A 77 4.83 3.31 -14.45
C TYR A 77 5.37 4.44 -15.32
N ASN A 78 6.29 5.24 -14.75
CA ASN A 78 6.90 6.40 -15.43
C ASN A 78 5.86 7.35 -16.03
N SER A 79 4.77 7.61 -15.30
CA SER A 79 3.74 8.58 -15.71
C SER A 79 4.33 9.98 -15.71
N PRO A 80 4.44 10.69 -16.85
CA PRO A 80 5.05 12.01 -16.90
C PRO A 80 4.13 13.06 -16.27
N PHE A 81 4.71 14.00 -15.54
CA PHE A 81 4.02 15.19 -15.05
C PHE A 81 4.94 16.40 -15.02
N GLN A 82 4.36 17.60 -15.04
CA GLN A 82 5.10 18.86 -15.00
C GLN A 82 5.07 19.45 -13.59
N LEU A 83 6.22 19.92 -13.14
CA LEU A 83 6.36 20.67 -11.90
C LEU A 83 7.35 21.82 -12.12
N ASP A 84 6.88 23.06 -11.99
CA ASP A 84 7.67 24.29 -12.23
C ASP A 84 8.33 24.32 -13.65
N GLY A 85 7.65 23.79 -14.66
CA GLY A 85 8.15 23.74 -16.05
C GLY A 85 9.16 22.62 -16.35
N GLU A 86 9.41 21.74 -15.39
CA GLU A 86 10.28 20.57 -15.56
C GLU A 86 9.49 19.27 -15.58
N THR A 87 9.96 18.30 -16.34
CA THR A 87 9.32 16.98 -16.45
C THR A 87 9.84 16.06 -15.38
N PHE A 88 8.92 15.41 -14.69
CA PHE A 88 9.17 14.34 -13.73
C PHE A 88 8.35 13.11 -14.09
N TYR A 89 8.75 11.96 -13.56
CA TYR A 89 8.13 10.68 -13.84
C TYR A 89 7.67 10.03 -12.54
N LEU A 90 6.37 9.79 -12.44
CA LEU A 90 5.73 9.16 -11.29
C LEU A 90 5.56 7.66 -11.54
N THR A 91 6.02 6.85 -10.61
CA THR A 91 5.69 5.42 -10.54
C THR A 91 4.95 5.15 -9.25
N TYR A 92 3.84 4.39 -9.29
CA TYR A 92 3.15 3.97 -8.08
C TYR A 92 3.02 2.46 -7.97
N ARG A 93 2.82 2.01 -6.75
CA ARG A 93 2.52 0.61 -6.42
C ARG A 93 1.45 0.56 -5.34
N GLU A 94 0.48 -0.31 -5.52
CA GLU A 94 -0.49 -0.66 -4.50
C GLU A 94 0.02 -1.85 -3.70
N VAL A 95 0.03 -1.75 -2.39
CA VAL A 95 0.61 -2.76 -1.51
C VAL A 95 -0.34 -3.09 -0.38
N ASN A 96 -0.77 -4.34 -0.33
CA ASN A 96 -1.50 -4.88 0.81
C ASN A 96 -0.52 -5.33 1.91
N ILE A 97 -0.82 -4.99 3.15
CA ILE A 97 -0.22 -5.55 4.34
C ILE A 97 -1.30 -6.30 5.11
N GLU A 98 -1.30 -7.60 4.97
CA GLU A 98 -2.21 -8.48 5.68
C GLU A 98 -1.85 -8.54 7.17
N ASP A 99 -2.82 -8.40 8.03
CA ASP A 99 -2.70 -8.75 9.44
C ASP A 99 -2.74 -10.28 9.55
N LYS A 100 -1.57 -10.90 9.53
CA LYS A 100 -1.46 -12.34 9.80
C LYS A 100 -1.57 -12.59 11.30
N THR A 101 -2.78 -12.72 11.80
CA THR A 101 -3.01 -13.52 13.00
C THR A 101 -2.97 -14.98 12.57
N LEU A 102 -1.90 -15.68 12.91
CA LEU A 102 -1.87 -17.15 12.84
C LEU A 102 -2.79 -17.69 13.94
N ASN A 103 -4.06 -17.87 13.63
CA ASN A 103 -4.94 -18.72 14.40
C ASN A 103 -4.56 -20.18 14.10
N ILE A 104 -3.56 -20.71 14.81
CA ILE A 104 -3.09 -22.10 14.68
C ILE A 104 -4.26 -23.07 14.88
N GLY A 105 -5.24 -22.72 15.72
CA GLY A 105 -6.47 -23.49 15.93
C GLY A 105 -7.37 -23.56 14.70
N LEU A 106 -7.53 -22.44 13.94
CA LEU A 106 -8.35 -22.41 12.73
C LEU A 106 -7.66 -23.07 11.54
N ALA A 107 -6.33 -22.97 11.43
CA ALA A 107 -5.58 -23.65 10.37
C ALA A 107 -5.67 -25.18 10.48
N ALA A 108 -5.76 -25.72 11.69
CA ALA A 108 -5.96 -27.17 11.91
C ALA A 108 -7.39 -27.60 11.54
N ILE A 109 -8.39 -26.72 11.73
CA ILE A 109 -9.80 -26.99 11.37
C ILE A 109 -9.99 -26.89 9.85
N ASP A 110 -9.36 -25.92 9.16
CA ASP A 110 -9.41 -25.78 7.70
C ASP A 110 -8.79 -26.99 6.99
N LEU A 111 -7.73 -27.57 7.55
CA LEU A 111 -7.11 -28.79 6.98
C LEU A 111 -8.05 -29.99 7.05
N VAL A 112 -8.87 -30.10 8.11
CA VAL A 112 -9.82 -31.19 8.30
C VAL A 112 -11.11 -31.00 7.46
N LEU A 113 -11.51 -29.73 7.24
CA LEU A 113 -12.72 -29.40 6.46
C LEU A 113 -12.48 -29.44 4.95
N ASN A 114 -11.29 -29.05 4.48
CA ASN A 114 -10.94 -29.10 3.05
C ASN A 114 -10.79 -30.52 2.48
N GLU A 115 -10.58 -31.53 3.33
CA GLU A 115 -10.62 -32.95 2.88
C GLU A 115 -12.03 -33.50 2.67
N LYS A 116 -13.09 -32.84 3.20
CA LYS A 116 -14.46 -33.35 3.18
C LYS A 116 -15.47 -32.54 2.38
N ALA A 117 -15.15 -31.33 1.98
CA ALA A 117 -16.09 -30.49 1.22
C ALA A 117 -15.34 -29.73 0.13
N GLY A 118 -15.38 -30.25 -1.09
CA GLY A 118 -15.00 -29.52 -2.29
C GLY A 118 -16.01 -28.40 -2.58
N PHE A 119 -16.08 -27.39 -1.73
CA PHE A 119 -16.94 -26.23 -1.88
C PHE A 119 -16.10 -24.95 -1.72
N THR A 120 -15.68 -24.39 -2.84
CA THR A 120 -15.27 -23.01 -2.92
C THR A 120 -16.51 -22.14 -3.01
N VAL A 121 -17.03 -21.70 -1.87
CA VAL A 121 -18.09 -20.70 -1.81
C VAL A 121 -17.45 -19.37 -1.54
N PHE A 122 -16.94 -18.70 -2.58
CA PHE A 122 -16.90 -17.24 -2.65
C PHE A 122 -16.73 -16.84 -4.10
N ASP A 123 -17.87 -16.47 -4.67
CA ASP A 123 -17.97 -15.84 -5.98
C ASP A 123 -17.36 -14.42 -5.91
N ASP A 124 -16.39 -14.13 -6.78
CA ASP A 124 -15.59 -12.91 -6.87
C ASP A 124 -16.37 -11.73 -7.48
N ASN A 125 -17.42 -11.24 -6.85
CA ASN A 125 -18.15 -10.12 -7.44
C ASN A 125 -18.33 -8.87 -6.56
N TYR A 126 -17.66 -8.81 -5.41
CA TYR A 126 -17.47 -7.55 -4.66
C TYR A 126 -16.16 -7.63 -3.89
N SER A 127 -15.05 -7.27 -4.52
CA SER A 127 -13.76 -7.21 -3.83
C SER A 127 -13.68 -5.94 -2.98
N SER A 128 -14.41 -5.92 -1.85
CA SER A 128 -14.02 -4.99 -0.81
C SER A 128 -12.59 -5.36 -0.41
N ARG A 129 -11.65 -4.43 -0.58
CA ARG A 129 -10.24 -4.64 -0.21
C ARG A 129 -10.15 -5.07 1.26
N LYS A 130 -9.91 -6.36 1.51
CA LYS A 130 -9.62 -6.85 2.85
C LYS A 130 -8.15 -6.51 3.18
N GLY A 131 -7.88 -6.09 4.43
CA GLY A 131 -6.55 -5.75 4.90
C GLY A 131 -6.21 -4.26 4.85
N HIS A 132 -4.92 -3.95 5.01
CA HIS A 132 -4.42 -2.58 5.01
C HIS A 132 -3.70 -2.30 3.70
N TRP A 133 -4.29 -1.46 2.87
CA TRP A 133 -3.73 -1.05 1.60
C TRP A 133 -2.97 0.26 1.69
N TYR A 134 -1.91 0.35 0.91
CA TYR A 134 -1.04 1.52 0.84
C TYR A 134 -0.66 1.81 -0.59
N ILE A 135 -0.60 3.10 -0.91
CA ILE A 135 -0.01 3.60 -2.16
C ILE A 135 1.43 4.01 -1.87
N LEU A 136 2.35 3.55 -2.70
CA LEU A 136 3.74 3.94 -2.71
C LEU A 136 4.02 4.74 -3.97
N LEU A 137 4.44 5.98 -3.84
CA LEU A 137 4.80 6.86 -4.94
C LEU A 137 6.31 7.03 -4.99
N THR A 138 6.90 6.81 -6.15
CA THR A 138 8.32 7.09 -6.43
C THR A 138 8.39 8.08 -7.58
N VAL A 139 9.25 9.09 -7.48
CA VAL A 139 9.41 10.13 -8.48
C VAL A 139 10.86 10.15 -8.97
N TYR A 140 11.03 10.21 -10.28
CA TYR A 140 12.31 10.34 -10.96
C TYR A 140 12.33 11.60 -11.82
N ASP A 141 13.51 12.18 -11.98
CA ASP A 141 13.78 13.20 -13.00
C ASP A 141 14.17 12.56 -14.34
N GLU A 142 14.51 13.37 -15.33
CA GLU A 142 14.93 12.93 -16.66
C GLU A 142 16.24 12.14 -16.65
N GLU A 143 17.08 12.32 -15.61
CA GLU A 143 18.33 11.56 -15.41
C GLU A 143 18.11 10.27 -14.59
N ILE A 144 16.84 9.88 -14.37
CA ILE A 144 16.48 8.69 -13.60
C ILE A 144 16.95 8.76 -12.12
N LYS A 145 17.18 9.96 -11.59
CA LYS A 145 17.49 10.14 -10.18
C LYS A 145 16.22 10.14 -9.34
N ASN A 146 16.22 9.41 -8.25
CA ASN A 146 15.09 9.40 -7.32
C ASN A 146 14.99 10.73 -6.57
N CYS A 147 13.95 11.49 -6.86
CA CYS A 147 13.71 12.84 -6.33
C CYS A 147 13.33 12.89 -4.85
N LEU A 148 13.09 11.74 -4.21
CA LEU A 148 12.76 11.64 -2.79
C LEU A 148 13.98 11.39 -1.90
N LEU A 149 15.16 11.23 -2.46
CA LEU A 149 16.41 11.10 -1.71
C LEU A 149 16.68 12.38 -0.91
N LYS A 150 17.29 12.23 0.27
CA LYS A 150 17.54 13.36 1.19
C LYS A 150 18.39 14.49 0.57
N ASN A 151 19.31 14.13 -0.31
CA ASN A 151 20.25 15.03 -0.99
C ASN A 151 19.75 15.54 -2.35
N TYR A 152 18.52 15.21 -2.76
CA TYR A 152 17.98 15.69 -4.03
C TYR A 152 17.60 17.18 -3.91
N PRO A 153 18.11 18.07 -4.81
CA PRO A 153 17.95 19.52 -4.65
C PRO A 153 16.49 20.00 -4.58
N LYS A 154 15.61 19.42 -5.39
CA LYS A 154 14.19 19.80 -5.48
C LYS A 154 13.28 18.92 -4.63
N ARG A 155 13.84 18.11 -3.72
CA ARG A 155 13.08 17.18 -2.89
C ARG A 155 11.90 17.83 -2.15
N LYS A 156 12.08 19.04 -1.62
CA LYS A 156 11.02 19.74 -0.90
C LYS A 156 9.81 20.00 -1.79
N LYS A 157 10.03 20.52 -2.99
CA LYS A 157 8.97 20.79 -3.99
C LYS A 157 8.25 19.51 -4.42
N VAL A 158 8.99 18.45 -4.72
CA VAL A 158 8.40 17.14 -5.07
C VAL A 158 7.56 16.59 -3.92
N LEU A 159 8.01 16.73 -2.66
CA LEU A 159 7.22 16.29 -1.51
C LEU A 159 5.94 17.12 -1.32
N GLU A 160 5.99 18.42 -1.55
CA GLU A 160 4.79 19.29 -1.51
C GLU A 160 3.79 18.89 -2.59
N TYR A 161 4.25 18.65 -3.81
CA TYR A 161 3.42 18.11 -4.88
C TYR A 161 2.75 16.78 -4.50
N LEU A 162 3.51 15.81 -3.98
CA LEU A 162 2.97 14.51 -3.58
C LEU A 162 1.98 14.58 -2.42
N LYS A 163 2.15 15.52 -1.50
CA LYS A 163 1.18 15.78 -0.43
C LYS A 163 -0.14 16.33 -1.00
N THR A 164 -0.04 17.27 -1.94
CA THR A 164 -1.21 17.82 -2.64
C THR A 164 -1.91 16.73 -3.45
N LEU A 165 -1.15 15.94 -4.21
CA LEU A 165 -1.67 14.81 -4.99
C LEU A 165 -2.41 13.80 -4.11
N LYS A 166 -1.82 13.42 -2.96
CA LYS A 166 -2.46 12.56 -1.97
C LYS A 166 -3.77 13.15 -1.46
N LYS A 167 -3.77 14.45 -1.09
CA LYS A 167 -4.95 15.14 -0.58
C LYS A 167 -6.06 15.14 -1.62
N GLU A 168 -5.78 15.56 -2.84
CA GLU A 168 -6.72 15.54 -3.95
C GLU A 168 -7.29 14.13 -4.19
N TYR A 169 -6.44 13.10 -4.23
CA TYR A 169 -6.89 11.73 -4.38
C TYR A 169 -7.88 11.30 -3.29
N LEU A 170 -7.58 11.59 -2.03
CA LEU A 170 -8.43 11.17 -0.91
C LEU A 170 -9.76 11.95 -0.86
N GLU A 171 -9.78 13.21 -1.29
CA GLU A 171 -10.96 14.09 -1.27
C GLU A 171 -11.83 13.93 -2.55
N THR A 172 -11.29 13.48 -3.67
CA THR A 172 -12.03 13.34 -4.92
C THR A 172 -12.80 12.04 -4.96
N HIS A 173 -14.11 12.10 -5.18
CA HIS A 173 -15.00 10.94 -5.32
C HIS A 173 -15.40 10.71 -6.78
N ASN A 174 -15.43 11.76 -7.60
CA ASN A 174 -15.71 11.70 -9.03
C ASN A 174 -14.52 12.26 -9.81
N TYR A 175 -13.78 11.42 -10.53
CA TYR A 175 -12.55 11.83 -11.24
C TYR A 175 -12.84 12.65 -12.49
N GLU A 176 -14.06 12.64 -13.04
CA GLU A 176 -14.43 13.51 -14.16
C GLU A 176 -14.39 15.00 -13.79
N GLU A 177 -14.64 15.33 -12.51
CA GLU A 177 -14.53 16.72 -12.02
C GLU A 177 -13.10 17.26 -12.14
N LEU A 178 -12.07 16.43 -12.12
CA LEU A 178 -10.68 16.84 -12.32
C LEU A 178 -10.42 17.39 -13.72
N LEU A 179 -11.22 16.99 -14.71
CA LEU A 179 -11.12 17.49 -16.08
C LEU A 179 -11.67 18.91 -16.20
N LEU A 180 -12.63 19.28 -15.35
CA LEU A 180 -13.25 20.61 -15.36
C LEU A 180 -12.36 21.67 -14.74
N THR A 181 -11.59 21.32 -13.70
CA THR A 181 -10.69 22.26 -12.99
C THR A 181 -9.44 22.64 -13.81
N LYS A 182 -9.12 21.90 -14.87
CA LYS A 182 -7.99 22.19 -15.76
C LYS A 182 -8.25 23.28 -16.80
N LYS A 183 -9.51 23.72 -16.98
CA LYS A 183 -9.90 24.71 -18.00
C LYS A 183 -9.95 26.16 -17.51
N SER A 184 -9.52 26.43 -16.27
CA SER A 184 -9.46 27.79 -15.70
C SER A 184 -8.06 28.33 -15.69
#